data_518ee0801222c845e78e608956ab56fc
#
_entry.id   518ee0801222c845e78e608956ab56fc
#
_cell.length_a   1.000
_cell.length_b   1.000
_cell.length_c   1.000
_cell.angle_alpha   90.00
_cell.angle_beta   90.00
_cell.angle_gamma   90.00
#
_symmetry.space_group_name_H-M   'P 1'
#
loop_
_entity.id
_entity.type
_entity.pdbx_description
1 polymer ?
#
loop_
_entity_poly.entity_id
_entity_poly.type
_entity_poly.pdbx_seq_one_letter_code
_entity_poly.pdbx_strand_id
1 'polypeptide(L)'
;MVEYPLIILFVVTGAVLLVSSCDLVSVFLSIELQSYGLYLLCTLYRNSELATSGGLTYFLLGGLSSCFILLGSSLLYANSGTTNLDSLYVITSLCDIANENSNNISYWYKPYYINFSLVIMSIGFLFKVSAAPFHFWAPDVYDAIPTIVTTFVAVVPKVSIFIFLLELVHYTGNCLVMGQFTWTNSLLVSCLLSLIVGTILGLTQTRIKRLLAYSTVSHVGFILLALSINSIESTQAFIFYLMQYSISNLNGFILLIAMGFSFYNFSNEQEQYKQLTELDNSPIQLVSQMKGYFYINPFVALSFAVTIFSFVGVPPFIGFFAKQMVLSAALDSGYTFIVLVAIVTSVISAVYYLTIIKQIFFYKSDYIRTLLLDYITINGSITNTNNVLIQDVRFKIKNLVLSSFLSITISVLTLLITLFIFMPQQWLSLANILALTLLNP
;
A
#
# COMPACT_ATOMS: atom_id res chain seq x y z
N MET A 1 -11.25 6.56 22.61
CA MET A 1 -11.12 7.42 21.42
C MET A 1 -12.39 7.29 20.58
N VAL A 2 -13.38 8.12 20.88
CA VAL A 2 -14.70 8.09 20.21
C VAL A 2 -14.60 8.67 18.78
N GLU A 3 -13.65 9.57 18.55
CA GLU A 3 -13.46 10.28 17.27
C GLU A 3 -12.86 9.39 16.17
N TYR A 4 -12.19 8.28 16.54
CA TYR A 4 -11.48 7.41 15.57
C TYR A 4 -12.39 6.85 14.45
N PRO A 5 -13.57 6.26 14.72
CA PRO A 5 -14.47 5.79 13.67
C PRO A 5 -14.99 6.90 12.77
N LEU A 6 -15.22 8.09 13.32
CA LEU A 6 -15.71 9.24 12.57
C LEU A 6 -14.66 9.73 11.56
N ILE A 7 -13.40 9.84 11.98
CA ILE A 7 -12.31 10.23 11.09
C ILE A 7 -12.12 9.19 9.98
N ILE A 8 -12.18 7.89 10.31
CA ILE A 8 -12.13 6.84 9.29
C ILE A 8 -13.25 6.99 8.26
N LEU A 9 -14.48 7.29 8.69
CA LEU A 9 -15.60 7.54 7.79
C LEU A 9 -15.31 8.71 6.83
N PHE A 10 -14.75 9.82 7.32
CA PHE A 10 -14.36 10.94 6.43
C PHE A 10 -13.30 10.52 5.40
N VAL A 11 -12.31 9.73 5.79
CA VAL A 11 -11.30 9.23 4.84
C VAL A 11 -11.92 8.32 3.79
N VAL A 12 -12.80 7.41 4.20
CA VAL A 12 -13.48 6.48 3.28
C VAL A 12 -14.44 7.23 2.35
N THR A 13 -15.21 8.19 2.86
CA THR A 13 -16.08 9.02 2.00
C THR A 13 -15.27 9.82 0.99
N GLY A 14 -14.12 10.40 1.38
CA GLY A 14 -13.20 11.04 0.45
C GLY A 14 -12.68 10.09 -0.62
N ALA A 15 -12.34 8.85 -0.25
CA ALA A 15 -11.89 7.84 -1.21
C ALA A 15 -12.98 7.43 -2.22
N VAL A 16 -14.22 7.24 -1.75
CA VAL A 16 -15.36 6.89 -2.61
C VAL A 16 -15.71 8.06 -3.55
N LEU A 17 -15.73 9.29 -3.04
CA LEU A 17 -15.99 10.48 -3.86
C LEU A 17 -14.89 10.67 -4.91
N LEU A 18 -13.63 10.35 -4.60
CA LEU A 18 -12.53 10.43 -5.57
C LEU A 18 -12.75 9.49 -6.75
N VAL A 19 -13.15 8.25 -6.49
CA VAL A 19 -13.38 7.24 -7.53
C VAL A 19 -14.64 7.55 -8.37
N SER A 20 -15.61 8.28 -7.82
CA SER A 20 -16.85 8.61 -8.53
C SER A 20 -16.85 10.00 -9.20
N SER A 21 -15.75 10.74 -9.10
CA SER A 21 -15.72 12.15 -9.56
C SER A 21 -15.20 12.26 -10.99
N CYS A 22 -15.97 12.93 -11.85
CA CYS A 22 -15.62 13.21 -13.26
C CYS A 22 -15.10 14.64 -13.49
N ASP A 23 -15.06 15.48 -12.46
CA ASP A 23 -14.60 16.88 -12.55
C ASP A 23 -13.31 17.10 -11.77
N LEU A 24 -12.35 17.86 -12.33
CA LEU A 24 -11.07 18.16 -11.68
C LEU A 24 -11.23 18.87 -10.32
N VAL A 25 -12.26 19.69 -10.16
CA VAL A 25 -12.54 20.39 -8.90
C VAL A 25 -13.02 19.40 -7.83
N SER A 26 -13.96 18.51 -8.19
CA SER A 26 -14.45 17.47 -7.27
C SER A 26 -13.35 16.46 -6.91
N VAL A 27 -12.46 16.14 -7.85
CA VAL A 27 -11.26 15.34 -7.61
C VAL A 27 -10.38 15.99 -6.54
N PHE A 28 -10.07 17.27 -6.68
CA PHE A 28 -9.26 17.99 -5.69
C PHE A 28 -9.92 18.00 -4.31
N LEU A 29 -11.21 18.31 -4.22
CA LEU A 29 -11.93 18.32 -2.95
C LEU A 29 -11.98 16.95 -2.27
N SER A 30 -12.17 15.88 -3.04
CA SER A 30 -12.22 14.52 -2.52
C SER A 30 -10.85 14.03 -2.00
N ILE A 31 -9.77 14.40 -2.71
CA ILE A 31 -8.40 14.12 -2.26
C ILE A 31 -8.07 14.88 -0.98
N GLU A 32 -8.48 16.15 -0.87
CA GLU A 32 -8.26 16.92 0.36
C GLU A 32 -9.06 16.36 1.53
N LEU A 33 -10.33 16.01 1.32
CA LEU A 33 -11.16 15.37 2.36
C LEU A 33 -10.48 14.10 2.91
N GLN A 34 -9.96 13.26 2.01
CA GLN A 34 -9.24 12.05 2.37
C GLN A 34 -7.93 12.36 3.12
N SER A 35 -7.14 13.32 2.62
CA SER A 35 -5.82 13.62 3.17
C SER A 35 -5.90 14.29 4.54
N TYR A 36 -6.81 15.23 4.77
CA TYR A 36 -7.01 15.83 6.09
C TYR A 36 -7.42 14.79 7.14
N GLY A 37 -8.31 13.86 6.79
CA GLY A 37 -8.65 12.76 7.68
C GLY A 37 -7.43 11.90 8.05
N LEU A 38 -6.54 11.64 7.10
CA LEU A 38 -5.29 10.89 7.35
C LEU A 38 -4.32 11.66 8.25
N TYR A 39 -4.16 12.98 8.07
CA TYR A 39 -3.31 13.80 8.91
C TYR A 39 -3.80 13.80 10.37
N LEU A 40 -5.12 13.91 10.57
CA LEU A 40 -5.74 13.81 11.89
C LEU A 40 -5.52 12.42 12.53
N LEU A 41 -5.68 11.33 11.76
CA LEU A 41 -5.40 9.97 12.26
C LEU A 41 -3.96 9.81 12.73
N CYS A 42 -2.99 10.37 11.99
CA CYS A 42 -1.58 10.29 12.35
C CYS A 42 -1.27 11.06 13.66
N THR A 43 -1.91 12.21 13.89
CA THR A 43 -1.68 13.09 15.06
C THR A 43 -2.56 12.77 16.26
N LEU A 44 -3.51 11.84 16.14
CA LEU A 44 -4.48 11.51 17.20
C LEU A 44 -3.80 11.10 18.53
N TYR A 45 -2.64 10.47 18.45
CA TYR A 45 -1.86 10.02 19.62
C TYR A 45 -0.94 11.13 20.12
N ARG A 46 -1.53 12.21 20.64
CA ARG A 46 -0.84 13.44 21.07
C ARG A 46 0.23 13.25 22.16
N ASN A 47 0.17 12.17 22.93
CA ASN A 47 1.14 11.87 23.98
C ASN A 47 2.46 11.32 23.43
N SER A 48 2.51 11.00 22.13
CA SER A 48 3.66 10.46 21.43
C SER A 48 4.32 11.58 20.62
N GLU A 49 5.54 11.95 20.98
CA GLU A 49 6.32 12.95 20.24
C GLU A 49 6.62 12.48 18.81
N LEU A 50 6.88 11.19 18.63
CA LEU A 50 7.14 10.63 17.31
C LEU A 50 5.89 10.68 16.42
N ALA A 51 4.72 10.33 16.94
CA ALA A 51 3.47 10.36 16.17
C ALA A 51 3.08 11.78 15.77
N THR A 52 3.26 12.76 16.66
CA THR A 52 2.95 14.17 16.37
C THR A 52 3.94 14.76 15.37
N SER A 53 5.24 14.47 15.48
CA SER A 53 6.25 14.93 14.51
C SER A 53 6.04 14.26 13.13
N GLY A 54 5.76 12.95 13.10
CA GLY A 54 5.44 12.23 11.86
C GLY A 54 4.17 12.74 11.20
N GLY A 55 3.13 13.06 11.97
CA GLY A 55 1.91 13.67 11.47
C GLY A 55 2.12 15.07 10.90
N LEU A 56 2.96 15.88 11.55
CA LEU A 56 3.32 17.22 11.07
C LEU A 56 4.11 17.16 9.75
N THR A 57 5.09 16.27 9.64
CA THR A 57 5.84 16.08 8.38
C THR A 57 4.91 15.62 7.26
N TYR A 58 3.96 14.72 7.55
CA TYR A 58 2.97 14.25 6.58
C TYR A 58 2.04 15.38 6.13
N PHE A 59 1.60 16.23 7.05
CA PHE A 59 0.76 17.39 6.75
C PHE A 59 1.48 18.42 5.86
N LEU A 60 2.71 18.81 6.22
CA LEU A 60 3.45 19.82 5.46
C LEU A 60 3.78 19.35 4.04
N LEU A 61 4.29 18.12 3.93
CA LEU A 61 4.65 17.56 2.63
C LEU A 61 3.42 17.17 1.81
N GLY A 62 2.35 16.73 2.46
CA GLY A 62 1.07 16.47 1.82
C GLY A 62 0.42 17.76 1.30
N GLY A 63 0.50 18.87 2.05
CA GLY A 63 0.06 20.18 1.58
C GLY A 63 0.82 20.67 0.36
N LEU A 64 2.14 20.44 0.30
CA LEU A 64 2.94 20.72 -0.88
C LEU A 64 2.43 19.93 -2.11
N SER A 65 2.10 18.64 -1.92
CA SER A 65 1.58 17.80 -3.02
C SER A 65 0.24 18.29 -3.55
N SER A 66 -0.65 18.77 -2.68
CA SER A 66 -1.93 19.33 -3.09
C SER A 66 -1.78 20.64 -3.85
N CYS A 67 -0.78 21.46 -3.53
CA CYS A 67 -0.44 22.64 -4.34
C CYS A 67 -0.05 22.25 -5.77
N PHE A 68 0.71 21.17 -5.98
CA PHE A 68 1.04 20.69 -7.32
C PHE A 68 -0.18 20.15 -8.07
N ILE A 69 -1.08 19.44 -7.39
CA ILE A 69 -2.35 18.99 -8.02
C ILE A 69 -3.19 20.17 -8.45
N LEU A 70 -3.34 21.17 -7.59
CA LEU A 70 -4.12 22.38 -7.89
C LEU A 70 -3.49 23.19 -9.04
N LEU A 71 -2.16 23.36 -9.02
CA LEU A 71 -1.43 24.04 -10.08
C LEU A 71 -1.61 23.30 -11.42
N GLY A 72 -1.46 21.98 -11.42
CA GLY A 72 -1.64 21.16 -12.62
C GLY A 72 -3.06 21.24 -13.17
N SER A 73 -4.07 21.13 -12.31
CA SER A 73 -5.49 21.23 -12.71
C SER A 73 -5.85 22.64 -13.22
N SER A 74 -5.33 23.70 -12.62
CA SER A 74 -5.56 25.08 -13.09
C SER A 74 -4.91 25.36 -14.45
N LEU A 75 -3.69 24.86 -14.68
CA LEU A 75 -3.02 24.93 -15.98
C LEU A 75 -3.74 24.11 -17.05
N LEU A 76 -4.27 22.94 -16.65
CA LEU A 76 -5.05 22.10 -17.54
C LEU A 76 -6.35 22.82 -17.96
N TYR A 77 -7.05 23.43 -17.01
CA TYR A 77 -8.22 24.27 -17.29
C TYR A 77 -7.89 25.47 -18.18
N ALA A 78 -6.79 26.16 -17.91
CA ALA A 78 -6.37 27.31 -18.71
C ALA A 78 -6.07 26.96 -20.18
N ASN A 79 -5.60 25.72 -20.43
CA ASN A 79 -5.25 25.26 -21.79
C ASN A 79 -6.41 24.54 -22.50
N SER A 80 -7.32 23.88 -21.77
CA SER A 80 -8.44 23.13 -22.33
C SER A 80 -9.78 23.88 -22.28
N GLY A 81 -9.95 24.82 -21.33
CA GLY A 81 -11.21 25.51 -21.09
C GLY A 81 -12.27 24.67 -20.37
N THR A 82 -11.96 23.44 -19.97
CA THR A 82 -12.89 22.50 -19.35
C THR A 82 -12.30 21.86 -18.10
N THR A 83 -13.17 21.59 -17.12
CA THR A 83 -12.81 20.84 -15.90
C THR A 83 -13.27 19.39 -15.94
N ASN A 84 -14.16 19.04 -16.86
CA ASN A 84 -14.73 17.70 -16.97
C ASN A 84 -13.78 16.77 -17.75
N LEU A 85 -13.59 15.54 -17.23
CA LEU A 85 -12.71 14.53 -17.82
C LEU A 85 -13.21 14.04 -19.18
N ASP A 86 -14.54 13.89 -19.37
CA ASP A 86 -15.11 13.48 -20.66
C ASP A 86 -14.82 14.49 -21.78
N SER A 87 -14.94 15.79 -21.47
CA SER A 87 -14.62 16.83 -22.43
C SER A 87 -13.12 16.92 -22.72
N LEU A 88 -12.27 16.60 -21.74
CA LEU A 88 -10.82 16.44 -21.96
C LEU A 88 -10.53 15.29 -22.92
N TYR A 89 -11.21 14.16 -22.79
CA TYR A 89 -11.08 13.04 -23.71
C TYR A 89 -11.41 13.44 -25.17
N VAL A 90 -12.50 14.18 -25.37
CA VAL A 90 -12.86 14.69 -26.70
C VAL A 90 -11.76 15.60 -27.25
N ILE A 91 -11.22 16.51 -26.43
CA ILE A 91 -10.17 17.42 -26.85
C ILE A 91 -8.89 16.66 -27.22
N THR A 92 -8.50 15.66 -26.40
CA THR A 92 -7.29 14.86 -26.65
C THR A 92 -7.43 13.97 -27.88
N SER A 93 -8.61 13.40 -28.14
CA SER A 93 -8.87 12.57 -29.33
C SER A 93 -8.90 13.38 -30.64
N LEU A 94 -9.34 14.62 -30.59
CA LEU A 94 -9.29 15.53 -31.75
C LEU A 94 -7.87 15.90 -32.17
N CYS A 95 -6.89 15.84 -31.26
CA CYS A 95 -5.48 16.04 -31.59
C CYS A 95 -4.96 15.05 -32.61
N ASP A 96 -5.36 13.78 -32.51
CA ASP A 96 -4.84 12.71 -33.37
C ASP A 96 -5.36 12.88 -34.80
N ILE A 97 -6.64 13.20 -34.96
CA ILE A 97 -7.26 13.41 -36.27
C ILE A 97 -6.65 14.63 -37.00
N ALA A 98 -6.29 15.63 -36.25
CA ALA A 98 -5.74 16.87 -36.80
C ALA A 98 -4.27 16.70 -37.26
N ASN A 99 -3.49 15.82 -36.60
CA ASN A 99 -2.11 15.53 -36.98
C ASN A 99 -2.02 14.76 -38.28
N GLU A 100 -3.02 13.94 -38.66
CA GLU A 100 -3.08 13.22 -39.91
C GLU A 100 -3.40 14.13 -41.12
N ASN A 101 -4.10 15.24 -40.92
CA ASN A 101 -4.62 16.08 -41.99
C ASN A 101 -3.96 17.45 -42.13
N SER A 102 -2.80 17.69 -41.51
CA SER A 102 -2.33 19.06 -41.35
C SER A 102 -1.47 19.62 -42.43
N ASN A 103 -1.87 20.78 -42.97
CA ASN A 103 -0.91 21.85 -43.26
C ASN A 103 -1.36 23.25 -42.83
N ASN A 104 -2.59 23.47 -42.33
CA ASN A 104 -3.07 24.85 -42.13
C ASN A 104 -4.12 25.05 -41.02
N ILE A 105 -4.24 24.19 -39.98
CA ILE A 105 -5.19 24.44 -38.92
C ILE A 105 -4.47 25.09 -37.72
N SER A 106 -4.79 26.35 -37.46
CA SER A 106 -4.38 27.05 -36.24
C SER A 106 -5.13 26.45 -35.06
N TYR A 107 -4.43 25.61 -34.27
CA TYR A 107 -5.04 24.95 -33.13
C TYR A 107 -5.36 25.94 -32.02
N TRP A 108 -6.58 25.87 -31.50
CA TRP A 108 -7.04 26.61 -30.34
C TRP A 108 -6.25 26.25 -29.09
N TYR A 109 -5.78 25.01 -29.02
CA TYR A 109 -5.01 24.49 -27.89
C TYR A 109 -3.71 23.87 -28.41
N LYS A 110 -2.72 23.93 -27.57
CA LYS A 110 -1.41 23.36 -27.88
C LYS A 110 -1.24 22.09 -27.05
N PRO A 111 -1.20 20.89 -27.68
CA PRO A 111 -1.12 19.60 -26.98
C PRO A 111 0.09 19.51 -26.03
N TYR A 112 1.15 20.23 -26.33
CA TYR A 112 2.32 20.35 -25.48
C TYR A 112 1.99 20.92 -24.09
N TYR A 113 1.16 21.96 -23.98
CA TYR A 113 0.82 22.56 -22.69
C TYR A 113 -0.13 21.68 -21.89
N ILE A 114 -0.98 20.88 -22.52
CA ILE A 114 -1.82 19.88 -21.86
C ILE A 114 -0.93 18.81 -21.23
N ASN A 115 0.00 18.26 -21.99
CA ASN A 115 0.97 17.28 -21.47
C ASN A 115 1.80 17.85 -20.31
N PHE A 116 2.24 19.11 -20.41
CA PHE A 116 3.00 19.77 -19.35
C PHE A 116 2.17 19.95 -18.05
N SER A 117 0.90 20.34 -18.18
CA SER A 117 -0.01 20.47 -17.04
C SER A 117 -0.28 19.12 -16.36
N LEU A 118 -0.43 18.04 -17.15
CA LEU A 118 -0.58 16.67 -16.65
C LEU A 118 0.68 16.16 -15.95
N VAL A 119 1.88 16.51 -16.43
CA VAL A 119 3.13 16.19 -15.72
C VAL A 119 3.15 16.84 -14.34
N ILE A 120 2.82 18.13 -14.23
CA ILE A 120 2.79 18.83 -12.94
C ILE A 120 1.76 18.20 -12.00
N MET A 121 0.57 17.87 -12.51
CA MET A 121 -0.48 17.22 -11.73
C MET A 121 -0.05 15.82 -11.28
N SER A 122 0.62 15.05 -12.15
CA SER A 122 1.13 13.71 -11.83
C SER A 122 2.17 13.73 -10.70
N ILE A 123 3.01 14.77 -10.59
CA ILE A 123 3.95 14.94 -9.48
C ILE A 123 3.22 14.93 -8.14
N GLY A 124 2.11 15.65 -8.04
CA GLY A 124 1.30 15.67 -6.81
C GLY A 124 0.72 14.31 -6.44
N PHE A 125 0.23 13.55 -7.43
CA PHE A 125 -0.26 12.18 -7.21
C PHE A 125 0.85 11.21 -6.85
N LEU A 126 1.98 11.25 -7.55
CA LEU A 126 3.16 10.43 -7.25
C LEU A 126 3.66 10.66 -5.83
N PHE A 127 3.60 11.89 -5.36
CA PHE A 127 3.91 12.23 -3.97
C PHE A 127 2.93 11.52 -3.00
N LYS A 128 1.63 11.65 -3.23
CA LYS A 128 0.60 11.03 -2.35
C LYS A 128 0.68 9.50 -2.33
N VAL A 129 1.05 8.87 -3.43
CA VAL A 129 1.23 7.41 -3.53
C VAL A 129 2.58 6.95 -2.95
N SER A 130 3.49 7.87 -2.65
CA SER A 130 4.87 7.60 -2.22
C SER A 130 5.74 6.92 -3.29
N ALA A 131 5.60 7.32 -4.56
CA ALA A 131 6.48 6.88 -5.63
C ALA A 131 7.80 7.68 -5.62
N ALA A 132 8.92 7.05 -6.01
CA ALA A 132 10.17 7.79 -6.16
C ALA A 132 10.12 8.70 -7.40
N PRO A 133 10.67 9.94 -7.31
CA PRO A 133 11.56 10.45 -6.25
C PRO A 133 10.84 10.99 -5.01
N PHE A 134 9.53 11.07 -4.96
CA PHE A 134 8.73 11.73 -3.92
C PHE A 134 8.36 10.82 -2.74
N HIS A 135 9.17 9.80 -2.45
CA HIS A 135 8.88 8.75 -1.46
C HIS A 135 9.31 9.07 -0.02
N PHE A 136 10.11 10.13 0.20
CA PHE A 136 10.84 10.39 1.45
C PHE A 136 9.98 10.39 2.72
N TRP A 137 8.74 10.84 2.60
CA TRP A 137 7.83 10.93 3.74
C TRP A 137 7.36 9.55 4.24
N ALA A 138 7.20 8.57 3.36
CA ALA A 138 6.53 7.32 3.71
C ALA A 138 7.32 6.47 4.73
N PRO A 139 8.63 6.25 4.62
CA PRO A 139 9.38 5.49 5.63
C PRO A 139 9.39 6.16 7.00
N ASP A 140 9.50 7.50 7.05
CA ASP A 140 9.57 8.25 8.30
C ASP A 140 8.20 8.31 8.98
N VAL A 141 7.13 8.59 8.23
CA VAL A 141 5.77 8.63 8.75
C VAL A 141 5.32 7.23 9.22
N TYR A 142 5.55 6.18 8.42
CA TYR A 142 5.13 4.81 8.81
C TYR A 142 5.82 4.33 10.09
N ASP A 143 7.09 4.72 10.30
CA ASP A 143 7.83 4.37 11.50
C ASP A 143 7.32 5.14 12.73
N ALA A 144 6.97 6.41 12.55
CA ALA A 144 6.56 7.31 13.61
C ALA A 144 5.14 7.03 14.14
N ILE A 145 4.18 6.72 13.26
CA ILE A 145 2.77 6.53 13.62
C ILE A 145 2.50 5.13 14.19
N PRO A 146 1.43 4.95 15.00
CA PRO A 146 1.01 3.64 15.51
C PRO A 146 0.74 2.62 14.39
N THR A 147 1.02 1.35 14.63
CA THR A 147 0.84 0.28 13.62
C THR A 147 -0.59 0.14 13.11
N ILE A 148 -1.60 0.43 13.94
CA ILE A 148 -3.01 0.43 13.54
C ILE A 148 -3.28 1.51 12.50
N VAL A 149 -2.71 2.70 12.66
CA VAL A 149 -2.87 3.80 11.71
C VAL A 149 -2.09 3.51 10.42
N THR A 150 -0.89 2.93 10.53
CA THR A 150 -0.09 2.56 9.34
C THR A 150 -0.81 1.57 8.44
N THR A 151 -1.59 0.62 8.98
CA THR A 151 -2.38 -0.33 8.16
C THR A 151 -3.34 0.40 7.23
N PHE A 152 -4.00 1.43 7.75
CA PHE A 152 -4.98 2.21 7.02
C PHE A 152 -4.33 3.15 5.99
N VAL A 153 -3.29 3.89 6.41
CA VAL A 153 -2.54 4.83 5.54
C VAL A 153 -1.83 4.11 4.39
N ALA A 154 -1.37 2.88 4.62
CA ALA A 154 -0.64 2.12 3.59
C ALA A 154 -1.53 1.60 2.46
N VAL A 155 -2.83 1.37 2.70
CA VAL A 155 -3.70 0.67 1.75
C VAL A 155 -4.76 1.61 1.15
N VAL A 156 -5.63 2.19 1.98
CA VAL A 156 -6.84 2.88 1.52
C VAL A 156 -6.55 4.06 0.58
N PRO A 157 -5.70 5.03 0.94
CA PRO A 157 -5.46 6.19 0.07
C PRO A 157 -4.75 5.81 -1.23
N LYS A 158 -3.88 4.80 -1.20
CA LYS A 158 -3.16 4.38 -2.41
C LYS A 158 -4.11 3.73 -3.42
N VAL A 159 -5.03 2.90 -2.96
CA VAL A 159 -6.01 2.25 -3.86
C VAL A 159 -6.86 3.30 -4.56
N SER A 160 -7.44 4.25 -3.84
CA SER A 160 -8.31 5.28 -4.44
C SER A 160 -7.56 6.18 -5.43
N ILE A 161 -6.33 6.59 -5.09
CA ILE A 161 -5.51 7.43 -5.98
C ILE A 161 -5.08 6.66 -7.23
N PHE A 162 -4.73 5.38 -7.12
CA PHE A 162 -4.38 4.57 -8.28
C PHE A 162 -5.55 4.33 -9.23
N ILE A 163 -6.76 4.13 -8.70
CA ILE A 163 -7.97 4.01 -9.54
C ILE A 163 -8.19 5.31 -10.30
N PHE A 164 -8.10 6.45 -9.63
CA PHE A 164 -8.21 7.75 -10.29
C PHE A 164 -7.10 7.97 -11.34
N LEU A 165 -5.86 7.58 -11.05
CA LEU A 165 -4.77 7.67 -12.02
C LEU A 165 -5.03 6.80 -13.26
N LEU A 166 -5.66 5.63 -13.10
CA LEU A 166 -6.06 4.79 -14.23
C LEU A 166 -7.09 5.50 -15.10
N GLU A 167 -8.11 6.11 -14.51
CA GLU A 167 -9.09 6.92 -15.23
C GLU A 167 -8.41 8.08 -15.96
N LEU A 168 -7.52 8.80 -15.29
CA LEU A 168 -6.80 9.91 -15.89
C LEU A 168 -5.96 9.46 -17.10
N VAL A 169 -5.26 8.33 -17.01
CA VAL A 169 -4.50 7.76 -18.14
C VAL A 169 -5.43 7.40 -19.29
N HIS A 170 -6.59 6.82 -19.00
CA HIS A 170 -7.56 6.46 -20.03
C HIS A 170 -8.10 7.71 -20.76
N TYR A 171 -8.52 8.74 -20.01
CA TYR A 171 -9.07 9.97 -20.60
C TYR A 171 -8.03 10.83 -21.36
N THR A 172 -6.75 10.68 -21.07
CA THR A 172 -5.69 11.53 -21.64
C THR A 172 -4.66 10.76 -22.47
N GLY A 173 -4.81 9.44 -22.58
CA GLY A 173 -3.84 8.55 -23.22
C GLY A 173 -3.68 8.76 -24.74
N ASN A 174 -4.69 9.34 -25.40
CA ASN A 174 -4.69 9.56 -26.85
C ASN A 174 -3.88 10.80 -27.30
N CYS A 175 -3.28 11.55 -26.40
CA CYS A 175 -2.40 12.67 -26.73
C CYS A 175 -1.01 12.24 -27.28
N LEU A 176 -0.99 11.30 -28.21
CA LEU A 176 0.22 10.78 -28.84
C LEU A 176 0.66 11.70 -29.98
N VAL A 177 1.34 12.79 -29.69
CA VAL A 177 2.07 13.51 -30.72
C VAL A 177 3.33 12.70 -31.03
N MET A 178 3.42 12.11 -32.22
CA MET A 178 4.57 11.30 -32.65
C MET A 178 5.89 12.03 -32.36
N GLY A 179 6.74 11.41 -31.56
CA GLY A 179 8.07 11.90 -31.21
C GLY A 179 8.16 12.91 -30.08
N GLN A 180 7.07 13.26 -29.39
CA GLN A 180 7.10 14.18 -28.25
C GLN A 180 6.98 13.43 -26.91
N PHE A 181 7.46 14.08 -25.85
CA PHE A 181 7.38 13.58 -24.48
C PHE A 181 5.93 13.57 -24.02
N THR A 182 5.38 12.38 -23.77
CA THR A 182 4.05 12.20 -23.16
C THR A 182 4.16 12.23 -21.66
N TRP A 183 3.11 12.66 -20.98
CA TRP A 183 3.10 12.69 -19.50
C TRP A 183 3.20 11.28 -18.88
N THR A 184 2.77 10.22 -19.60
CA THR A 184 2.93 8.81 -19.19
C THR A 184 4.42 8.40 -19.08
N ASN A 185 5.32 9.05 -19.82
CA ASN A 185 6.76 8.84 -19.68
C ASN A 185 7.27 9.29 -18.30
N SER A 186 6.63 10.29 -17.68
CA SER A 186 6.95 10.68 -16.30
C SER A 186 6.60 9.57 -15.30
N LEU A 187 5.53 8.80 -15.56
CA LEU A 187 5.16 7.64 -14.77
C LEU A 187 6.17 6.49 -14.94
N LEU A 188 6.68 6.27 -16.17
CA LEU A 188 7.74 5.28 -16.42
C LEU A 188 9.04 5.62 -15.69
N VAL A 189 9.45 6.90 -15.69
CA VAL A 189 10.63 7.34 -14.95
C VAL A 189 10.45 7.13 -13.46
N SER A 190 9.29 7.49 -12.92
CA SER A 190 8.99 7.28 -11.48
C SER A 190 8.89 5.80 -11.13
N CYS A 191 8.38 4.96 -12.04
CA CYS A 191 8.39 3.51 -11.92
C CYS A 191 9.83 2.98 -11.76
N LEU A 192 10.72 3.32 -12.69
CA LEU A 192 12.11 2.88 -12.67
C LEU A 192 12.81 3.31 -11.38
N LEU A 193 12.66 4.57 -10.98
CA LEU A 193 13.23 5.08 -9.75
C LEU A 193 12.65 4.38 -8.50
N SER A 194 11.35 4.11 -8.46
CA SER A 194 10.71 3.46 -7.32
C SER A 194 11.14 2.00 -7.16
N LEU A 195 11.34 1.27 -8.26
CA LEU A 195 11.89 -0.07 -8.23
C LEU A 195 13.31 -0.08 -7.67
N ILE A 196 14.19 0.80 -8.13
CA ILE A 196 15.60 0.87 -7.69
C ILE A 196 15.69 1.34 -6.24
N VAL A 197 15.08 2.48 -5.92
CA VAL A 197 15.17 3.10 -4.59
C VAL A 197 14.51 2.24 -3.53
N GLY A 198 13.31 1.70 -3.80
CA GLY A 198 12.59 0.85 -2.85
C GLY A 198 13.36 -0.41 -2.49
N THR A 199 14.09 -0.99 -3.44
CA THR A 199 14.86 -2.21 -3.19
C THR A 199 16.21 -1.94 -2.51
N ILE A 200 16.99 -0.97 -2.98
CA ILE A 200 18.31 -0.66 -2.43
C ILE A 200 18.21 -0.13 -1.00
N LEU A 201 17.32 0.85 -0.76
CA LEU A 201 17.15 1.42 0.58
C LEU A 201 16.47 0.45 1.53
N GLY A 202 15.63 -0.47 1.03
CA GLY A 202 15.04 -1.54 1.84
C GLY A 202 16.08 -2.49 2.45
N LEU A 203 17.19 -2.79 1.76
CA LEU A 203 18.26 -3.67 2.26
C LEU A 203 18.94 -3.15 3.53
N THR A 204 19.04 -1.84 3.69
CA THR A 204 19.76 -1.20 4.81
C THR A 204 18.91 -1.02 6.06
N GLN A 205 17.61 -1.30 5.99
CA GLN A 205 16.69 -1.03 7.09
C GLN A 205 16.70 -2.12 8.15
N THR A 206 16.82 -1.69 9.41
CA THR A 206 16.72 -2.55 10.60
C THR A 206 15.36 -2.47 11.28
N ARG A 207 14.59 -1.41 11.01
CA ARG A 207 13.23 -1.21 11.54
C ARG A 207 12.20 -1.82 10.60
N ILE A 208 11.32 -2.65 11.15
CA ILE A 208 10.34 -3.42 10.35
C ILE A 208 9.37 -2.53 9.56
N LYS A 209 8.86 -1.46 10.17
CA LYS A 209 7.93 -0.55 9.51
C LYS A 209 8.58 0.23 8.36
N ARG A 210 9.83 0.70 8.53
CA ARG A 210 10.60 1.34 7.46
C ARG A 210 10.89 0.37 6.32
N LEU A 211 11.25 -0.87 6.66
CA LEU A 211 11.48 -1.91 5.66
C LEU A 211 10.20 -2.17 4.85
N LEU A 212 9.04 -2.31 5.51
CA LEU A 212 7.76 -2.47 4.82
C LEU A 212 7.39 -1.22 4.02
N ALA A 213 7.72 -0.01 4.48
CA ALA A 213 7.50 1.21 3.70
C ALA A 213 8.30 1.20 2.39
N TYR A 214 9.58 0.84 2.40
CA TYR A 214 10.37 0.70 1.18
C TYR A 214 9.86 -0.44 0.29
N SER A 215 9.38 -1.53 0.89
CA SER A 215 8.71 -2.58 0.14
C SER A 215 7.46 -2.07 -0.58
N THR A 216 6.66 -1.22 0.06
CA THR A 216 5.50 -0.60 -0.61
C THR A 216 5.93 0.32 -1.75
N VAL A 217 7.04 1.05 -1.63
CA VAL A 217 7.59 1.87 -2.73
C VAL A 217 7.96 1.00 -3.93
N SER A 218 8.60 -0.16 -3.71
CA SER A 218 8.94 -1.07 -4.81
C SER A 218 7.70 -1.68 -5.48
N HIS A 219 6.65 -2.05 -4.71
CA HIS A 219 5.39 -2.54 -5.26
C HIS A 219 4.64 -1.45 -6.05
N VAL A 220 4.66 -0.19 -5.57
CA VAL A 220 4.15 0.97 -6.31
C VAL A 220 4.85 1.09 -7.68
N GLY A 221 6.15 0.80 -7.76
CA GLY A 221 6.87 0.75 -9.03
C GLY A 221 6.25 -0.24 -10.04
N PHE A 222 5.92 -1.47 -9.63
CA PHE A 222 5.24 -2.43 -10.50
C PHE A 222 3.84 -1.95 -10.94
N ILE A 223 3.08 -1.33 -10.03
CA ILE A 223 1.76 -0.78 -10.36
C ILE A 223 1.88 0.35 -11.39
N LEU A 224 2.86 1.25 -11.21
CA LEU A 224 3.11 2.34 -12.16
C LEU A 224 3.59 1.83 -13.52
N LEU A 225 4.35 0.73 -13.56
CA LEU A 225 4.74 0.10 -14.82
C LEU A 225 3.52 -0.34 -15.63
N ALA A 226 2.60 -1.07 -14.99
CA ALA A 226 1.39 -1.51 -15.66
C ALA A 226 0.50 -0.32 -16.11
N LEU A 227 0.42 0.74 -15.30
CA LEU A 227 -0.36 1.93 -15.60
C LEU A 227 0.18 2.70 -16.81
N SER A 228 1.50 2.81 -16.93
CA SER A 228 2.15 3.63 -17.98
C SER A 228 2.04 3.05 -19.39
N ILE A 229 1.73 1.76 -19.54
CA ILE A 229 1.67 1.05 -20.83
C ILE A 229 0.34 1.32 -21.55
N ASN A 230 -0.76 1.45 -20.81
CA ASN A 230 -2.11 1.74 -21.31
C ASN A 230 -2.61 0.77 -22.43
N SER A 231 -2.40 -0.53 -22.26
CA SER A 231 -3.00 -1.59 -23.08
C SER A 231 -4.07 -2.35 -22.30
N ILE A 232 -4.95 -3.11 -22.98
CA ILE A 232 -5.98 -3.93 -22.30
C ILE A 232 -5.33 -4.91 -21.33
N GLU A 233 -4.26 -5.57 -21.76
CA GLU A 233 -3.51 -6.52 -20.93
C GLU A 233 -2.83 -5.84 -19.73
N SER A 234 -2.27 -4.63 -19.93
CA SER A 234 -1.65 -3.88 -18.85
C SER A 234 -2.66 -3.35 -17.84
N THR A 235 -3.84 -2.93 -18.27
CA THR A 235 -4.92 -2.51 -17.36
C THR A 235 -5.46 -3.68 -16.55
N GLN A 236 -5.61 -4.86 -17.16
CA GLN A 236 -5.93 -6.08 -16.44
C GLN A 236 -4.86 -6.43 -15.38
N ALA A 237 -3.58 -6.36 -15.78
CA ALA A 237 -2.45 -6.59 -14.87
C ALA A 237 -2.40 -5.57 -13.73
N PHE A 238 -2.70 -4.30 -14.02
CA PHE A 238 -2.78 -3.22 -13.04
C PHE A 238 -3.86 -3.48 -11.98
N ILE A 239 -5.09 -3.80 -12.40
CA ILE A 239 -6.21 -4.06 -11.50
C ILE A 239 -5.89 -5.27 -10.62
N PHE A 240 -5.38 -6.35 -11.22
CA PHE A 240 -5.03 -7.56 -10.48
C PHE A 240 -3.90 -7.29 -9.47
N TYR A 241 -2.87 -6.54 -9.86
CA TYR A 241 -1.78 -6.18 -8.95
C TYR A 241 -2.24 -5.29 -7.80
N LEU A 242 -3.14 -4.34 -8.07
CA LEU A 242 -3.70 -3.46 -7.04
C LEU A 242 -4.50 -4.27 -6.00
N MET A 243 -5.30 -5.26 -6.43
CA MET A 243 -6.02 -6.16 -5.55
C MET A 243 -5.05 -6.99 -4.69
N GLN A 244 -4.04 -7.59 -5.29
CA GLN A 244 -3.01 -8.35 -4.59
C GLN A 244 -2.26 -7.48 -3.56
N TYR A 245 -1.86 -6.27 -3.97
CA TYR A 245 -1.17 -5.30 -3.12
C TYR A 245 -1.99 -4.96 -1.87
N SER A 246 -3.27 -4.68 -2.05
CA SER A 246 -4.17 -4.32 -0.94
C SER A 246 -4.33 -5.47 0.06
N ILE A 247 -4.59 -6.70 -0.41
CA ILE A 247 -4.78 -7.88 0.42
C ILE A 247 -3.50 -8.22 1.19
N SER A 248 -2.36 -8.26 0.50
CA SER A 248 -1.09 -8.69 1.10
C SER A 248 -0.56 -7.67 2.11
N ASN A 249 -0.63 -6.36 1.82
CA ASN A 249 -0.21 -5.33 2.76
C ASN A 249 -1.10 -5.27 4.00
N LEU A 250 -2.42 -5.33 3.80
CA LEU A 250 -3.37 -5.35 4.91
C LEU A 250 -3.07 -6.54 5.84
N ASN A 251 -2.90 -7.73 5.28
CA ASN A 251 -2.56 -8.92 6.06
C ASN A 251 -1.21 -8.78 6.77
N GLY A 252 -0.18 -8.26 6.10
CA GLY A 252 1.15 -8.06 6.68
C GLY A 252 1.13 -7.15 7.91
N PHE A 253 0.45 -6.00 7.85
CA PHE A 253 0.35 -5.09 8.98
C PHE A 253 -0.56 -5.63 10.11
N ILE A 254 -1.68 -6.29 9.79
CA ILE A 254 -2.52 -6.94 10.79
C ILE A 254 -1.74 -8.02 11.55
N LEU A 255 -0.91 -8.79 10.85
CA LEU A 255 -0.06 -9.80 11.47
C LEU A 255 1.00 -9.19 12.38
N LEU A 256 1.57 -8.04 12.03
CA LEU A 256 2.47 -7.30 12.94
C LEU A 256 1.77 -6.88 14.23
N ILE A 257 0.52 -6.43 14.14
CA ILE A 257 -0.29 -6.11 15.32
C ILE A 257 -0.53 -7.37 16.16
N ALA A 258 -0.90 -8.49 15.53
CA ALA A 258 -1.13 -9.76 16.20
C ALA A 258 0.11 -10.29 16.92
N MET A 259 1.29 -10.19 16.28
CA MET A 259 2.57 -10.51 16.90
C MET A 259 2.86 -9.61 18.10
N GLY A 260 2.59 -8.30 17.97
CA GLY A 260 2.78 -7.34 19.05
C GLY A 260 1.94 -7.68 20.29
N PHE A 261 0.67 -8.07 20.10
CA PHE A 261 -0.17 -8.55 21.21
C PHE A 261 0.39 -9.81 21.87
N SER A 262 0.98 -10.72 21.08
CA SER A 262 1.56 -11.93 21.65
C SER A 262 2.81 -11.66 22.50
N PHE A 263 3.60 -10.64 22.15
CA PHE A 263 4.78 -10.24 22.91
C PHE A 263 4.48 -9.56 24.26
N TYR A 264 3.29 -9.04 24.44
CA TYR A 264 2.91 -8.39 25.71
C TYR A 264 3.13 -9.28 26.95
N ASN A 265 3.04 -10.60 26.77
CA ASN A 265 3.20 -11.58 27.83
C ASN A 265 4.63 -12.11 28.01
N PHE A 266 5.59 -11.59 27.26
CA PHE A 266 6.97 -12.01 27.31
C PHE A 266 7.87 -10.82 27.65
N SER A 267 8.83 -11.00 28.53
CA SER A 267 9.88 -10.04 28.83
C SER A 267 11.14 -10.38 28.05
N ASN A 268 11.82 -9.37 27.56
CA ASN A 268 13.15 -9.48 27.00
C ASN A 268 14.10 -8.60 27.80
N GLU A 269 15.21 -9.17 28.29
CA GLU A 269 16.17 -8.47 29.14
C GLU A 269 17.23 -7.69 28.34
N GLN A 270 17.20 -7.76 27.01
CA GLN A 270 18.18 -7.06 26.19
C GLN A 270 18.04 -5.55 26.34
N GLU A 271 19.13 -4.86 26.68
CA GLU A 271 19.19 -3.42 26.89
C GLU A 271 18.71 -2.62 25.64
N GLN A 272 18.97 -3.14 24.44
CA GLN A 272 18.54 -2.50 23.20
C GLN A 272 17.01 -2.35 23.09
N TYR A 273 16.22 -3.26 23.70
CA TYR A 273 14.77 -3.19 23.65
C TYR A 273 14.19 -2.30 24.75
N LYS A 274 14.92 -2.11 25.86
CA LYS A 274 14.52 -1.20 26.94
C LYS A 274 14.62 0.27 26.53
N GLN A 275 15.46 0.59 25.55
CA GLN A 275 15.64 1.96 25.04
C GLN A 275 14.60 2.36 23.96
N LEU A 276 13.75 1.41 23.52
CA LEU A 276 12.73 1.69 22.52
C LEU A 276 11.58 2.50 23.16
N THR A 277 11.25 3.61 22.56
CA THR A 277 10.12 4.44 22.93
C THR A 277 8.82 3.92 22.30
N GLU A 278 7.68 4.14 22.96
CA GLU A 278 6.34 3.88 22.40
C GLU A 278 6.00 2.41 22.13
N LEU A 279 6.43 1.52 23.01
CA LEU A 279 6.13 0.09 22.91
C LEU A 279 4.63 -0.23 22.94
N ASP A 280 3.81 0.62 23.59
CA ASP A 280 2.37 0.41 23.73
C ASP A 280 1.64 0.49 22.37
N ASN A 281 2.03 1.44 21.51
CA ASN A 281 1.38 1.68 20.21
C ASN A 281 2.10 1.00 19.04
N SER A 282 3.37 0.68 19.21
CA SER A 282 4.25 0.05 18.21
C SER A 282 5.15 -0.99 18.87
N PRO A 283 4.59 -2.14 19.27
CA PRO A 283 5.33 -3.12 20.07
C PRO A 283 6.50 -3.77 19.32
N ILE A 284 6.40 -3.89 18.00
CA ILE A 284 7.47 -4.41 17.16
C ILE A 284 8.03 -3.26 16.31
N GLN A 285 9.25 -2.87 16.63
CA GLN A 285 9.97 -1.81 15.92
C GLN A 285 11.15 -2.37 15.12
N LEU A 286 11.92 -3.30 15.70
CA LEU A 286 13.11 -3.88 15.08
C LEU A 286 12.82 -5.27 14.51
N VAL A 287 13.46 -5.60 13.39
CA VAL A 287 13.40 -6.95 12.82
C VAL A 287 13.96 -7.99 13.78
N SER A 288 14.98 -7.62 14.58
CA SER A 288 15.58 -8.50 15.60
C SER A 288 14.62 -8.91 16.72
N GLN A 289 13.58 -8.12 17.01
CA GLN A 289 12.56 -8.48 18.00
C GLN A 289 11.75 -9.73 17.60
N MET A 290 11.73 -10.06 16.32
CA MET A 290 10.98 -11.21 15.80
C MET A 290 11.76 -12.53 15.87
N LYS A 291 12.96 -12.52 16.48
CA LYS A 291 13.79 -13.73 16.62
C LYS A 291 13.05 -14.84 17.33
N GLY A 292 12.97 -16.01 16.65
CA GLY A 292 12.38 -17.21 17.22
C GLY A 292 10.89 -17.12 17.53
N TYR A 293 10.17 -16.18 16.92
CA TYR A 293 8.72 -16.04 17.14
C TYR A 293 7.93 -17.32 16.81
N PHE A 294 8.44 -18.15 15.91
CA PHE A 294 7.83 -19.47 15.60
C PHE A 294 7.61 -20.33 16.84
N TYR A 295 8.49 -20.26 17.83
CA TYR A 295 8.35 -21.02 19.09
C TYR A 295 7.26 -20.46 20.03
N ILE A 296 6.88 -19.19 19.83
CA ILE A 296 5.84 -18.53 20.62
C ILE A 296 4.46 -18.84 20.03
N ASN A 297 4.27 -18.57 18.75
CA ASN A 297 3.02 -18.83 18.04
C ASN A 297 3.28 -19.27 16.59
N PRO A 298 3.28 -20.58 16.31
CA PRO A 298 3.62 -21.12 14.99
C PRO A 298 2.62 -20.73 13.91
N PHE A 299 1.30 -20.60 14.23
CA PHE A 299 0.29 -20.28 13.23
C PHE A 299 0.41 -18.86 12.71
N VAL A 300 0.61 -17.87 13.59
CA VAL A 300 0.84 -16.49 13.19
C VAL A 300 2.18 -16.35 12.45
N ALA A 301 3.21 -17.08 12.87
CA ALA A 301 4.50 -17.09 12.16
C ALA A 301 4.36 -17.64 10.74
N LEU A 302 3.64 -18.74 10.55
CA LEU A 302 3.38 -19.33 9.23
C LEU A 302 2.54 -18.39 8.35
N SER A 303 1.48 -17.79 8.89
CA SER A 303 0.67 -16.83 8.13
C SER A 303 1.48 -15.60 7.69
N PHE A 304 2.41 -15.13 8.53
CA PHE A 304 3.33 -14.06 8.16
C PHE A 304 4.34 -14.50 7.10
N ALA A 305 4.87 -15.72 7.19
CA ALA A 305 5.74 -16.26 6.14
C ALA A 305 5.04 -16.35 4.79
N VAL A 306 3.77 -16.77 4.75
CA VAL A 306 2.94 -16.79 3.53
C VAL A 306 2.81 -15.41 2.92
N THR A 307 2.54 -14.37 3.73
CA THR A 307 2.45 -13.00 3.22
C THR A 307 3.78 -12.48 2.70
N ILE A 308 4.87 -12.76 3.39
CA ILE A 308 6.22 -12.39 2.94
C ILE A 308 6.58 -13.12 1.63
N PHE A 309 6.29 -14.41 1.49
CA PHE A 309 6.50 -15.13 0.22
C PHE A 309 5.63 -14.56 -0.91
N SER A 310 4.44 -14.09 -0.62
CA SER A 310 3.62 -13.38 -1.60
C SER A 310 4.27 -12.07 -2.05
N PHE A 311 4.89 -11.29 -1.15
CA PHE A 311 5.65 -10.08 -1.52
C PHE A 311 6.88 -10.41 -2.38
N VAL A 312 7.61 -11.46 -2.06
CA VAL A 312 8.72 -11.96 -2.89
C VAL A 312 8.23 -12.33 -4.29
N GLY A 313 7.04 -12.91 -4.38
CA GLY A 313 6.49 -13.46 -5.62
C GLY A 313 6.96 -14.88 -5.87
N VAL A 314 6.91 -15.72 -4.83
CA VAL A 314 7.21 -17.16 -4.96
C VAL A 314 5.96 -17.90 -5.46
N PRO A 315 6.03 -18.74 -6.49
CA PRO A 315 4.93 -19.66 -6.81
C PRO A 315 4.72 -20.58 -5.58
N PRO A 316 3.54 -20.82 -5.11
CA PRO A 316 2.19 -20.74 -5.68
C PRO A 316 1.36 -19.52 -5.25
N PHE A 317 1.95 -18.50 -4.65
CA PHE A 317 1.20 -17.39 -4.07
C PHE A 317 0.76 -16.35 -5.10
N ILE A 318 -0.31 -15.62 -4.78
CA ILE A 318 -0.94 -14.61 -5.63
C ILE A 318 0.05 -13.54 -6.16
N GLY A 319 1.08 -13.18 -5.38
CA GLY A 319 2.07 -12.16 -5.75
C GLY A 319 2.94 -12.55 -6.95
N PHE A 320 3.16 -13.84 -7.19
CA PHE A 320 3.87 -14.31 -8.38
C PHE A 320 3.10 -13.99 -9.65
N PHE A 321 1.83 -14.33 -9.69
CA PHE A 321 0.96 -14.09 -10.86
C PHE A 321 0.82 -12.60 -11.15
N ALA A 322 0.70 -11.77 -10.11
CA ALA A 322 0.62 -10.32 -10.28
C ALA A 322 1.89 -9.76 -10.95
N LYS A 323 3.08 -10.14 -10.47
CA LYS A 323 4.35 -9.71 -11.10
C LYS A 323 4.48 -10.24 -12.52
N GLN A 324 4.13 -11.50 -12.74
CA GLN A 324 4.20 -12.14 -14.08
C GLN A 324 3.34 -11.40 -15.10
N MET A 325 2.08 -11.07 -14.76
CA MET A 325 1.18 -10.35 -15.66
C MET A 325 1.70 -8.96 -16.03
N VAL A 326 2.22 -8.22 -15.05
CA VAL A 326 2.81 -6.90 -15.32
C VAL A 326 4.02 -7.00 -16.21
N LEU A 327 4.90 -7.98 -15.98
CA LEU A 327 6.12 -8.16 -16.78
C LEU A 327 5.81 -8.65 -18.20
N SER A 328 4.82 -9.55 -18.38
CA SER A 328 4.38 -9.98 -19.71
C SER A 328 3.84 -8.81 -20.53
N ALA A 329 2.90 -8.02 -19.95
CA ALA A 329 2.34 -6.86 -20.63
C ALA A 329 3.41 -5.81 -21.00
N ALA A 330 4.44 -5.64 -20.16
CA ALA A 330 5.55 -4.74 -20.42
C ALA A 330 6.50 -5.27 -21.53
N LEU A 331 6.70 -6.59 -21.62
CA LEU A 331 7.47 -7.20 -22.72
C LEU A 331 6.75 -7.07 -24.05
N ASP A 332 5.45 -7.33 -24.08
CA ASP A 332 4.63 -7.26 -25.29
C ASP A 332 4.58 -5.84 -25.86
N SER A 333 4.64 -4.84 -24.99
CA SER A 333 4.73 -3.42 -25.37
C SER A 333 6.15 -2.92 -25.67
N GLY A 334 7.17 -3.78 -25.58
CA GLY A 334 8.56 -3.48 -25.99
C GLY A 334 9.44 -2.80 -24.93
N TYR A 335 8.98 -2.67 -23.66
CA TYR A 335 9.76 -2.06 -22.58
C TYR A 335 10.78 -3.03 -21.94
N THR A 336 11.61 -3.68 -22.76
CA THR A 336 12.55 -4.74 -22.34
C THR A 336 13.55 -4.29 -21.26
N PHE A 337 14.06 -3.05 -21.34
CA PHE A 337 15.00 -2.52 -20.35
C PHE A 337 14.36 -2.41 -18.95
N ILE A 338 13.14 -1.87 -18.86
CA ILE A 338 12.45 -1.70 -17.56
C ILE A 338 12.08 -3.06 -16.97
N VAL A 339 11.69 -4.01 -17.81
CA VAL A 339 11.42 -5.39 -17.39
C VAL A 339 12.67 -6.03 -16.79
N LEU A 340 13.83 -5.87 -17.43
CA LEU A 340 15.09 -6.39 -16.90
C LEU A 340 15.38 -5.78 -15.52
N VAL A 341 15.26 -4.47 -15.37
CA VAL A 341 15.43 -3.78 -14.07
C VAL A 341 14.42 -4.31 -13.05
N ALA A 342 13.16 -4.51 -13.43
CA ALA A 342 12.12 -5.00 -12.52
C ALA A 342 12.40 -6.42 -12.03
N ILE A 343 12.94 -7.30 -12.88
CA ILE A 343 13.36 -8.66 -12.48
C ILE A 343 14.53 -8.58 -11.51
N VAL A 344 15.59 -7.82 -11.83
CA VAL A 344 16.77 -7.69 -10.96
C VAL A 344 16.37 -7.11 -9.59
N THR A 345 15.56 -6.05 -9.56
CA THR A 345 15.09 -5.45 -8.32
C THR A 345 14.21 -6.40 -7.52
N SER A 346 13.40 -7.25 -8.15
CA SER A 346 12.60 -8.26 -7.46
C SER A 346 13.47 -9.32 -6.76
N VAL A 347 14.58 -9.72 -7.38
CA VAL A 347 15.56 -10.65 -6.76
C VAL A 347 16.27 -9.98 -5.58
N ILE A 348 16.68 -8.72 -5.73
CA ILE A 348 17.29 -7.96 -4.63
C ILE A 348 16.32 -7.80 -3.46
N SER A 349 15.05 -7.51 -3.74
CA SER A 349 14.03 -7.37 -2.69
C SER A 349 13.79 -8.67 -1.91
N ALA A 350 13.95 -9.82 -2.54
CA ALA A 350 13.84 -11.11 -1.86
C ALA A 350 14.82 -11.25 -0.68
N VAL A 351 15.99 -10.62 -0.74
CA VAL A 351 17.00 -10.71 0.32
C VAL A 351 16.49 -10.18 1.65
N TYR A 352 15.93 -8.96 1.68
CA TYR A 352 15.44 -8.41 2.94
C TYR A 352 14.17 -9.12 3.44
N TYR A 353 13.33 -9.64 2.57
CA TYR A 353 12.20 -10.45 2.97
C TYR A 353 12.63 -11.80 3.58
N LEU A 354 13.61 -12.46 2.97
CA LEU A 354 14.16 -13.71 3.50
C LEU A 354 14.90 -13.51 4.81
N THR A 355 15.50 -12.34 5.06
CA THR A 355 16.10 -12.03 6.37
C THR A 355 15.05 -11.99 7.47
N ILE A 356 13.84 -11.49 7.21
CA ILE A 356 12.72 -11.53 8.17
C ILE A 356 12.34 -12.98 8.48
N ILE A 357 12.16 -13.81 7.44
CA ILE A 357 11.84 -15.25 7.61
C ILE A 357 12.93 -15.94 8.39
N LYS A 358 14.21 -15.67 8.08
CA LYS A 358 15.35 -16.22 8.80
C LYS A 358 15.29 -15.87 10.30
N GLN A 359 14.94 -14.65 10.66
CA GLN A 359 14.81 -14.23 12.06
C GLN A 359 13.69 -14.99 12.78
N ILE A 360 12.55 -15.18 12.15
CA ILE A 360 11.38 -15.80 12.77
C ILE A 360 11.58 -17.30 13.01
N PHE A 361 12.15 -18.04 12.03
CA PHE A 361 12.13 -19.50 12.02
C PHE A 361 13.44 -20.14 12.49
N PHE A 362 14.60 -19.53 12.18
CA PHE A 362 15.90 -20.21 12.36
C PHE A 362 16.66 -19.80 13.62
N TYR A 363 16.27 -18.72 14.28
CA TYR A 363 16.88 -18.30 15.53
C TYR A 363 16.09 -18.82 16.73
N LYS A 364 16.77 -19.06 17.85
CA LYS A 364 16.11 -19.33 19.13
C LYS A 364 15.48 -18.03 19.68
N SER A 365 14.35 -18.16 20.38
CA SER A 365 13.73 -17.01 21.00
C SER A 365 14.51 -16.58 22.24
N ASP A 366 14.80 -15.31 22.34
CA ASP A 366 15.41 -14.67 23.52
C ASP A 366 14.35 -14.21 24.53
N TYR A 367 13.08 -14.54 24.28
CA TYR A 367 11.95 -14.14 25.12
C TYR A 367 11.74 -15.12 26.27
N ILE A 368 11.71 -14.56 27.49
CA ILE A 368 11.42 -15.28 28.70
C ILE A 368 9.97 -15.01 29.08
N ARG A 369 9.22 -16.06 29.34
CA ARG A 369 7.85 -15.94 29.78
C ARG A 369 7.81 -15.29 31.16
N THR A 370 7.02 -14.24 31.33
CA THR A 370 6.90 -13.58 32.64
C THR A 370 6.26 -14.52 33.64
N LEU A 371 6.87 -14.67 34.82
CA LEU A 371 6.37 -15.50 35.92
C LEU A 371 4.94 -15.10 36.35
N LEU A 372 4.56 -13.84 36.14
CA LEU A 372 3.19 -13.35 36.41
C LEU A 372 2.12 -14.15 35.65
N LEU A 373 2.41 -14.67 34.45
CA LEU A 373 1.46 -15.48 33.69
C LEU A 373 1.30 -16.90 34.23
N ASP A 374 2.30 -17.43 34.91
CA ASP A 374 2.16 -18.71 35.59
C ASP A 374 1.25 -18.61 36.84
N TYR A 375 1.04 -17.37 37.35
CA TYR A 375 0.13 -17.07 38.45
C TYR A 375 -1.25 -16.60 38.02
N ILE A 376 -1.42 -16.11 36.77
CA ILE A 376 -2.75 -15.82 36.21
C ILE A 376 -3.39 -17.16 35.80
N THR A 377 -3.82 -17.89 36.77
CA THR A 377 -4.75 -19.00 36.57
C THR A 377 -6.15 -18.40 36.58
N ILE A 378 -6.91 -18.62 35.48
CA ILE A 378 -8.35 -18.38 35.55
C ILE A 378 -8.91 -19.43 36.51
N ASN A 379 -9.16 -19.03 37.74
CA ASN A 379 -9.83 -19.87 38.72
C ASN A 379 -11.30 -19.97 38.32
N GLY A 380 -11.64 -21.07 37.64
CA GLY A 380 -13.04 -21.44 37.46
C GLY A 380 -13.46 -22.32 38.63
N SER A 381 -14.43 -21.88 39.42
CA SER A 381 -15.05 -22.73 40.43
C SER A 381 -16.34 -23.33 39.85
N ILE A 382 -16.44 -24.65 39.82
CA ILE A 382 -17.68 -25.33 39.52
C ILE A 382 -18.44 -25.47 40.85
N THR A 383 -19.51 -24.70 41.00
CA THR A 383 -20.41 -24.82 42.19
C THR A 383 -21.62 -25.67 41.82
N ASN A 384 -22.00 -26.56 42.72
CA ASN A 384 -23.28 -27.28 42.61
C ASN A 384 -24.43 -26.35 42.99
N THR A 385 -25.66 -26.71 42.66
CA THR A 385 -26.89 -25.98 42.99
C THR A 385 -27.01 -25.55 44.49
N ASN A 386 -26.18 -26.12 45.35
CA ASN A 386 -26.12 -25.80 46.82
C ASN A 386 -24.93 -24.91 47.17
N ASN A 387 -24.31 -24.18 46.24
CA ASN A 387 -23.13 -23.31 46.43
C ASN A 387 -21.91 -23.98 47.10
N VAL A 388 -21.80 -25.28 47.04
CA VAL A 388 -20.63 -26.02 47.53
C VAL A 388 -19.62 -26.10 46.37
N LEU A 389 -18.42 -25.57 46.61
CA LEU A 389 -17.28 -25.70 45.65
C LEU A 389 -16.93 -27.17 45.52
N ILE A 390 -17.20 -27.74 44.35
CA ILE A 390 -16.87 -29.14 44.04
C ILE A 390 -15.45 -29.28 43.53
N GLN A 391 -14.98 -28.32 42.75
CA GLN A 391 -13.67 -28.41 42.14
C GLN A 391 -13.16 -27.03 41.69
N ASP A 392 -11.94 -26.68 42.08
CA ASP A 392 -11.20 -25.53 41.53
C ASP A 392 -10.53 -25.98 40.24
N VAL A 393 -11.02 -25.48 39.11
CA VAL A 393 -10.41 -25.74 37.81
C VAL A 393 -9.42 -24.62 37.50
N ARG A 394 -8.14 -24.97 37.47
CA ARG A 394 -7.06 -24.04 37.06
C ARG A 394 -6.75 -24.20 35.60
N PHE A 395 -7.08 -23.23 34.80
CA PHE A 395 -6.70 -23.16 33.40
C PHE A 395 -5.36 -22.45 33.26
N LYS A 396 -4.31 -23.14 32.86
CA LYS A 396 -3.04 -22.50 32.45
C LYS A 396 -3.21 -21.95 31.03
N ILE A 397 -3.14 -20.64 30.90
CA ILE A 397 -3.11 -20.00 29.57
C ILE A 397 -1.72 -20.23 29.00
N LYS A 398 -1.54 -21.28 28.20
CA LYS A 398 -0.26 -21.60 27.55
C LYS A 398 0.01 -20.69 26.34
N ASN A 399 -1.02 -20.24 25.64
CA ASN A 399 -0.91 -19.40 24.44
C ASN A 399 -1.80 -18.17 24.58
N LEU A 400 -1.35 -17.05 24.03
CA LEU A 400 -2.17 -15.86 23.95
C LEU A 400 -3.34 -16.13 22.98
N VAL A 401 -4.53 -16.00 23.46
CA VAL A 401 -5.73 -16.12 22.64
C VAL A 401 -5.91 -14.77 21.92
N LEU A 402 -5.71 -14.77 20.62
CA LEU A 402 -6.08 -13.63 19.76
C LEU A 402 -7.59 -13.43 19.83
N SER A 403 -8.06 -12.18 19.70
CA SER A 403 -9.50 -11.93 19.58
C SER A 403 -10.07 -12.70 18.39
N SER A 404 -11.29 -13.18 18.51
CA SER A 404 -11.95 -13.97 17.44
C SER A 404 -12.00 -13.21 16.12
N PHE A 405 -12.27 -11.91 16.15
CA PHE A 405 -12.29 -11.08 14.94
C PHE A 405 -10.92 -11.01 14.26
N LEU A 406 -9.85 -10.79 15.01
CA LEU A 406 -8.50 -10.67 14.47
C LEU A 406 -8.00 -12.01 13.93
N SER A 407 -8.34 -13.12 14.57
CA SER A 407 -7.98 -14.46 14.09
C SER A 407 -8.74 -14.82 12.81
N ILE A 408 -10.04 -14.46 12.69
CA ILE A 408 -10.83 -14.67 11.49
C ILE A 408 -10.28 -13.84 10.33
N THR A 409 -10.00 -12.56 10.54
CA THR A 409 -9.45 -11.69 9.47
C THR A 409 -8.11 -12.22 8.95
N ILE A 410 -7.19 -12.61 9.84
CA ILE A 410 -5.91 -13.20 9.45
C ILE A 410 -6.13 -14.50 8.67
N SER A 411 -6.99 -15.40 9.14
CA SER A 411 -7.22 -16.67 8.46
C SER A 411 -7.84 -16.48 7.07
N VAL A 412 -8.83 -15.60 6.93
CA VAL A 412 -9.44 -15.31 5.63
C VAL A 412 -8.41 -14.73 4.66
N LEU A 413 -7.63 -13.72 5.07
CA LEU A 413 -6.65 -13.09 4.19
C LEU A 413 -5.50 -14.05 3.82
N THR A 414 -5.01 -14.88 4.76
CA THR A 414 -3.98 -15.87 4.46
C THR A 414 -4.51 -16.98 3.54
N LEU A 415 -5.75 -17.41 3.70
CA LEU A 415 -6.38 -18.38 2.81
C LEU A 415 -6.57 -17.80 1.41
N LEU A 416 -6.99 -16.54 1.27
CA LEU A 416 -7.06 -15.88 -0.04
C LEU A 416 -5.71 -15.87 -0.76
N ILE A 417 -4.61 -15.59 -0.04
CA ILE A 417 -3.26 -15.58 -0.61
C ILE A 417 -2.80 -16.98 -1.05
N THR A 418 -3.13 -18.02 -0.27
CA THR A 418 -2.67 -19.40 -0.54
C THR A 418 -3.57 -20.15 -1.52
N LEU A 419 -4.89 -20.02 -1.39
CA LEU A 419 -5.85 -20.76 -2.19
C LEU A 419 -6.07 -20.18 -3.59
N PHE A 420 -5.48 -19.02 -3.87
CA PHE A 420 -5.57 -18.38 -5.19
C PHE A 420 -5.21 -19.36 -6.34
N ILE A 421 -4.20 -20.22 -6.12
CA ILE A 421 -3.75 -21.18 -7.14
C ILE A 421 -4.86 -22.15 -7.60
N PHE A 422 -5.82 -22.43 -6.74
CA PHE A 422 -6.93 -23.35 -7.06
C PHE A 422 -8.08 -22.67 -7.82
N MET A 423 -8.18 -21.34 -7.71
CA MET A 423 -9.28 -20.56 -8.35
C MET A 423 -8.77 -19.28 -9.05
N PRO A 424 -7.70 -19.36 -9.87
CA PRO A 424 -7.13 -18.15 -10.50
C PRO A 424 -8.10 -17.54 -11.51
N GLN A 425 -8.87 -18.36 -12.22
CA GLN A 425 -9.74 -17.91 -13.32
C GLN A 425 -10.79 -16.89 -12.86
N GLN A 426 -11.35 -17.04 -11.67
CA GLN A 426 -12.39 -16.14 -11.14
C GLN A 426 -11.83 -14.72 -10.94
N TRP A 427 -10.64 -14.60 -10.36
CA TRP A 427 -9.99 -13.32 -10.12
C TRP A 427 -9.50 -12.66 -11.39
N LEU A 428 -8.94 -13.46 -12.30
CA LEU A 428 -8.46 -12.98 -13.59
C LEU A 428 -9.61 -12.55 -14.50
N SER A 429 -10.73 -13.27 -14.50
CA SER A 429 -11.93 -12.88 -15.27
C SER A 429 -12.55 -11.59 -14.74
N LEU A 430 -12.60 -11.39 -13.40
CA LEU A 430 -13.04 -10.13 -12.82
C LEU A 430 -12.16 -8.95 -13.24
N ALA A 431 -10.84 -9.12 -13.19
CA ALA A 431 -9.90 -8.08 -13.61
C ALA A 431 -10.05 -7.78 -15.12
N ASN A 432 -10.27 -8.82 -15.94
CA ASN A 432 -10.49 -8.66 -17.38
C ASN A 432 -11.81 -7.93 -17.69
N ILE A 433 -12.91 -8.31 -17.03
CA ILE A 433 -14.20 -7.64 -17.19
C ILE A 433 -14.09 -6.16 -16.82
N LEU A 434 -13.45 -5.86 -15.68
CA LEU A 434 -13.22 -4.47 -15.26
C LEU A 434 -12.35 -3.69 -16.26
N ALA A 435 -11.30 -4.31 -16.81
CA ALA A 435 -10.47 -3.68 -17.82
C ALA A 435 -11.25 -3.39 -19.12
N LEU A 436 -12.07 -4.34 -19.56
CA LEU A 436 -12.91 -4.18 -20.77
C LEU A 436 -14.00 -3.11 -20.57
N THR A 437 -14.63 -3.04 -19.39
CA THR A 437 -15.64 -2.00 -19.12
C THR A 437 -15.05 -0.61 -19.04
N LEU A 438 -13.79 -0.45 -18.59
CA LEU A 438 -13.10 0.83 -18.56
C LEU A 438 -12.63 1.29 -19.95
N LEU A 439 -12.19 0.36 -20.80
CA LEU A 439 -11.63 0.70 -22.13
C LEU A 439 -12.68 0.74 -23.26
N ASN A 440 -13.84 0.12 -23.06
CA ASN A 440 -14.99 0.14 -23.98
C ASN A 440 -16.23 0.62 -23.22
N PRO A 441 -16.33 1.93 -22.93
CA PRO A 441 -17.50 2.50 -22.27
C PRO A 441 -18.77 2.46 -23.11
#